data_3796972db72acae4b980bb1328115a36
#
_entry.id   3796972db72acae4b980bb1328115a36
#
_cell.length_a   1.000
_cell.length_b   1.000
_cell.length_c   1.000
_cell.angle_alpha   90.00
_cell.angle_beta   90.00
_cell.angle_gamma   90.00
#
_symmetry.space_group_name_H-M   'P 1'
#
loop_
_entity.id
_entity.type
_entity.pdbx_description
1 polymer ?
#
loop_
_entity_poly.entity_id
_entity_poly.type
_entity_poly.pdbx_seq_one_letter_code
_entity_poly.pdbx_strand_id
1 'polypeptide(L)'
;MDSASVSPDNKESKERLKAAWDDLIAELQLARDAIDNPAFFPPEASDRNLAEGYRYLAGFMHHAVERAFHEDADFPTFRNGLSVYNKSTIDNADAIYFYAPIDGKKHYRVHGNIADHRHWRGEARAESGPLAPQYLIFEVHSGPMSGDSGDLRELAAGGRTGFGSLDTSSLSVADNGDFELLLGPEKPAGYSGNFVCTRKPPSKRNPDGDDRYADYISGRQLFYDWGREQAIQLNISALDTEGCSPPALDSERGAEQLRHMGGIIRGQMHFWLTFYEKVLNCNQRAVEQGRYFMPVNAYNQPNAASGDTGGGMSTNIYAGGIFDLADDEALLIEASYSGEPVYTSIHLGNLWGESPDYANHQSSLNGFQTQMSADGIQRWVVAHRDPGVPNWIDTTGLRRGFLSNRWAYCQLPEQAQWPQIKARKISFDEIASSFPTDTPRISAAQRKAAIAERQQHVQRRFRVF
;
A
#
# COMPACT_ATOMS: atom_id res chain seq x y z
N MET A 1 51.34 -20.03 -15.84
CA MET A 1 50.24 -19.19 -15.35
C MET A 1 50.52 -18.91 -13.88
N ASP A 2 51.14 -17.76 -13.60
CA ASP A 2 51.48 -17.36 -12.24
C ASP A 2 50.22 -17.18 -11.42
N SER A 3 50.11 -17.93 -10.32
CA SER A 3 49.11 -17.71 -9.30
C SER A 3 49.45 -16.37 -8.61
N ALA A 4 48.87 -15.30 -9.11
CA ALA A 4 48.92 -14.00 -8.42
C ALA A 4 48.47 -14.25 -6.98
N SER A 5 49.34 -14.04 -6.01
CA SER A 5 49.04 -14.09 -4.57
C SER A 5 48.00 -13.00 -4.29
N VAL A 6 46.77 -13.42 -3.98
CA VAL A 6 45.69 -12.52 -3.55
C VAL A 6 46.20 -11.78 -2.29
N SER A 7 46.13 -10.45 -2.29
CA SER A 7 46.55 -9.69 -1.11
C SER A 7 45.76 -10.11 0.13
N PRO A 8 46.32 -10.02 1.36
CA PRO A 8 45.60 -10.36 2.59
C PRO A 8 44.24 -9.65 2.70
N ASP A 9 44.13 -8.38 2.32
CA ASP A 9 42.90 -7.59 2.31
C ASP A 9 41.84 -8.19 1.39
N ASN A 10 42.23 -8.68 0.20
CA ASN A 10 41.31 -9.32 -0.74
C ASN A 10 40.79 -10.69 -0.23
N LYS A 11 41.58 -11.40 0.58
CA LYS A 11 41.17 -12.66 1.18
C LYS A 11 40.11 -12.42 2.25
N GLU A 12 40.34 -11.45 3.14
CA GLU A 12 39.38 -11.10 4.20
C GLU A 12 38.05 -10.57 3.61
N SER A 13 38.14 -9.69 2.60
CA SER A 13 36.97 -9.16 1.89
C SER A 13 36.14 -10.28 1.24
N LYS A 14 36.80 -11.27 0.65
CA LYS A 14 36.13 -12.44 0.03
C LYS A 14 35.43 -13.31 1.08
N GLU A 15 36.10 -13.57 2.21
CA GLU A 15 35.52 -14.37 3.30
C GLU A 15 34.31 -13.66 3.93
N ARG A 16 34.39 -12.35 4.17
CA ARG A 16 33.31 -11.51 4.69
C ARG A 16 32.06 -11.55 3.78
N LEU A 17 32.23 -11.30 2.48
CA LEU A 17 31.12 -11.31 1.54
C LEU A 17 30.52 -12.70 1.38
N LYS A 18 31.34 -13.75 1.37
CA LYS A 18 30.85 -15.12 1.29
C LYS A 18 30.04 -15.49 2.54
N ALA A 19 30.51 -15.15 3.73
CA ALA A 19 29.77 -15.39 4.97
C ALA A 19 28.42 -14.65 4.97
N ALA A 20 28.39 -13.40 4.56
CA ALA A 20 27.15 -12.62 4.46
C ALA A 20 26.17 -13.20 3.43
N TRP A 21 26.68 -13.74 2.33
CA TRP A 21 25.86 -14.47 1.35
C TRP A 21 25.30 -15.77 1.93
N ASP A 22 26.09 -16.53 2.65
CA ASP A 22 25.64 -17.77 3.32
C ASP A 22 24.57 -17.44 4.39
N ASP A 23 24.73 -16.33 5.15
CA ASP A 23 23.71 -15.79 6.08
C ASP A 23 22.41 -15.49 5.34
N LEU A 24 22.45 -14.76 4.20
CA LEU A 24 21.28 -14.47 3.38
C LEU A 24 20.56 -15.73 2.92
N ILE A 25 21.30 -16.74 2.43
CA ILE A 25 20.70 -18.03 2.01
C ILE A 25 20.01 -18.72 3.17
N ALA A 26 20.58 -18.68 4.37
CA ALA A 26 19.96 -19.24 5.56
C ALA A 26 18.61 -18.56 5.91
N GLU A 27 18.56 -17.20 5.82
CA GLU A 27 17.33 -16.43 6.05
C GLU A 27 16.25 -16.73 4.97
N LEU A 28 16.64 -16.88 3.71
CA LEU A 28 15.75 -17.28 2.63
C LEU A 28 15.17 -18.70 2.85
N GLN A 29 15.96 -19.63 3.36
CA GLN A 29 15.48 -20.97 3.69
C GLN A 29 14.47 -20.95 4.83
N LEU A 30 14.73 -20.18 5.87
CA LEU A 30 13.79 -19.98 6.99
C LEU A 30 12.48 -19.36 6.52
N ALA A 31 12.55 -18.36 5.67
CA ALA A 31 11.37 -17.70 5.09
C ALA A 31 10.55 -18.64 4.22
N ARG A 32 11.21 -19.47 3.39
CA ARG A 32 10.56 -20.52 2.58
C ARG A 32 9.87 -21.55 3.45
N ASP A 33 10.54 -22.04 4.48
CA ASP A 33 10.02 -23.09 5.34
C ASP A 33 8.79 -22.62 6.14
N ALA A 34 8.58 -21.31 6.29
CA ALA A 34 7.40 -20.76 6.93
C ALA A 34 6.12 -20.83 6.05
N ILE A 35 6.24 -21.05 4.72
CA ILE A 35 5.10 -21.03 3.79
C ILE A 35 4.06 -22.11 4.10
N ASP A 36 4.50 -23.28 4.54
CA ASP A 36 3.65 -24.45 4.82
C ASP A 36 3.88 -25.06 6.22
N ASN A 37 4.61 -24.36 7.08
CA ASN A 37 4.90 -24.82 8.44
C ASN A 37 3.74 -24.46 9.39
N PRO A 38 3.01 -25.46 9.94
CA PRO A 38 1.86 -25.21 10.83
C PRO A 38 2.19 -24.38 12.08
N ALA A 39 3.46 -24.32 12.49
CA ALA A 39 3.88 -23.53 13.64
C ALA A 39 3.70 -22.01 13.43
N PHE A 40 3.62 -21.57 12.17
CA PHE A 40 3.42 -20.17 11.81
C PHE A 40 2.01 -19.84 11.30
N PHE A 41 1.08 -20.79 11.38
CA PHE A 41 -0.30 -20.62 10.92
C PHE A 41 -0.41 -20.05 9.49
N PRO A 42 0.17 -20.71 8.48
CA PRO A 42 0.08 -20.24 7.10
C PRO A 42 -1.35 -20.38 6.54
N PRO A 43 -1.68 -19.75 5.41
CA PRO A 43 -2.87 -20.07 4.64
C PRO A 43 -2.99 -21.56 4.37
N GLU A 44 -4.24 -22.07 4.34
CA GLU A 44 -4.52 -23.49 4.08
C GLU A 44 -3.76 -23.99 2.84
N ALA A 45 -3.08 -25.13 2.97
CA ALA A 45 -2.26 -25.70 1.89
C ALA A 45 -3.14 -26.20 0.75
N SER A 46 -3.38 -25.36 -0.23
CA SER A 46 -3.93 -25.69 -1.55
C SER A 46 -2.89 -25.42 -2.62
N ASP A 47 -3.06 -25.98 -3.82
CA ASP A 47 -2.18 -25.70 -4.95
C ASP A 47 -2.01 -24.18 -5.17
N ARG A 48 -3.12 -23.44 -5.15
CA ARG A 48 -3.13 -21.99 -5.30
C ARG A 48 -2.44 -21.25 -4.17
N ASN A 49 -2.78 -21.53 -2.92
CA ASN A 49 -2.22 -20.83 -1.77
C ASN A 49 -0.71 -21.08 -1.62
N LEU A 50 -0.24 -22.28 -1.93
CA LEU A 50 1.19 -22.58 -1.95
C LEU A 50 1.91 -21.80 -3.05
N ALA A 51 1.38 -21.81 -4.28
CA ALA A 51 1.95 -21.04 -5.39
C ALA A 51 2.00 -19.52 -5.08
N GLU A 52 0.95 -18.98 -4.48
CA GLU A 52 0.89 -17.58 -4.05
C GLU A 52 1.89 -17.28 -2.92
N GLY A 53 2.10 -18.20 -1.99
CA GLY A 53 3.12 -18.04 -0.93
C GLY A 53 4.55 -17.95 -1.48
N TYR A 54 4.89 -18.79 -2.45
CA TYR A 54 6.19 -18.70 -3.13
C TYR A 54 6.31 -17.42 -3.97
N ARG A 55 5.23 -16.97 -4.61
CA ARG A 55 5.22 -15.69 -5.34
C ARG A 55 5.40 -14.51 -4.37
N TYR A 56 4.72 -14.53 -3.23
CA TYR A 56 4.86 -13.53 -2.17
C TYR A 56 6.31 -13.42 -1.69
N LEU A 57 6.94 -14.56 -1.37
CA LEU A 57 8.36 -14.60 -0.99
C LEU A 57 9.25 -14.03 -2.08
N ALA A 58 9.04 -14.41 -3.36
CA ALA A 58 9.81 -13.89 -4.49
C ALA A 58 9.63 -12.37 -4.67
N GLY A 59 8.42 -11.85 -4.47
CA GLY A 59 8.14 -10.41 -4.48
C GLY A 59 8.91 -9.66 -3.38
N PHE A 60 9.01 -10.25 -2.18
CA PHE A 60 9.79 -9.65 -1.09
C PHE A 60 11.30 -9.76 -1.29
N MET A 61 11.79 -10.74 -2.02
CA MET A 61 13.20 -10.73 -2.44
C MET A 61 13.52 -9.51 -3.32
N HIS A 62 12.64 -9.18 -4.27
CA HIS A 62 12.78 -7.97 -5.09
C HIS A 62 12.77 -6.70 -4.22
N HIS A 63 11.78 -6.56 -3.35
CA HIS A 63 11.66 -5.43 -2.43
C HIS A 63 12.88 -5.30 -1.51
N ALA A 64 13.37 -6.40 -0.96
CA ALA A 64 14.52 -6.40 -0.07
C ALA A 64 15.83 -6.00 -0.78
N VAL A 65 15.99 -6.34 -2.07
CA VAL A 65 17.12 -5.83 -2.88
C VAL A 65 17.04 -4.31 -2.99
N GLU A 66 15.88 -3.74 -3.34
CA GLU A 66 15.74 -2.28 -3.43
C GLU A 66 16.05 -1.61 -2.10
N ARG A 67 15.53 -2.14 -0.99
CA ARG A 67 15.76 -1.58 0.33
C ARG A 67 17.20 -1.72 0.80
N ALA A 68 17.78 -2.89 0.70
CA ALA A 68 19.13 -3.14 1.22
C ALA A 68 20.23 -2.43 0.43
N PHE A 69 20.09 -2.30 -0.90
CA PHE A 69 21.17 -1.79 -1.75
C PHE A 69 20.96 -0.37 -2.25
N HIS A 70 19.75 0.19 -2.14
CA HIS A 70 19.43 1.48 -2.72
C HIS A 70 18.83 2.49 -1.72
N GLU A 71 18.73 2.16 -0.45
CA GLU A 71 18.37 3.12 0.59
C GLU A 71 19.61 3.84 1.09
N ASP A 72 19.70 5.13 0.76
CA ASP A 72 20.76 6.02 1.20
C ASP A 72 20.19 7.42 1.43
N ALA A 73 20.17 7.86 2.69
CA ALA A 73 19.59 9.16 3.03
C ALA A 73 20.41 10.35 2.51
N ASP A 74 21.70 10.15 2.21
CA ASP A 74 22.55 11.18 1.61
C ASP A 74 22.36 11.28 0.09
N PHE A 75 21.91 10.19 -0.55
CA PHE A 75 21.64 10.11 -1.99
C PHE A 75 20.27 9.49 -2.24
N PRO A 76 19.19 10.11 -1.71
CA PRO A 76 17.87 9.52 -1.71
C PRO A 76 17.29 9.42 -3.13
N THR A 77 16.49 8.38 -3.35
CA THR A 77 15.66 8.24 -4.53
C THR A 77 14.29 7.71 -4.14
N PHE A 78 13.22 8.21 -4.77
CA PHE A 78 11.90 7.61 -4.61
C PHE A 78 11.83 6.23 -5.25
N ARG A 79 11.20 5.32 -4.52
CA ARG A 79 10.92 3.96 -4.94
C ARG A 79 9.48 3.62 -4.74
N ASN A 80 8.98 2.65 -5.52
CA ASN A 80 7.66 2.10 -5.29
C ASN A 80 7.71 1.15 -4.08
N GLY A 81 7.03 1.51 -3.00
CA GLY A 81 6.94 0.64 -1.82
C GLY A 81 6.21 -0.67 -2.11
N LEU A 82 5.14 -0.60 -2.90
CA LEU A 82 4.40 -1.75 -3.42
C LEU A 82 4.14 -1.57 -4.92
N SER A 83 4.16 -2.66 -5.67
CA SER A 83 3.98 -2.66 -7.12
C SER A 83 3.25 -3.92 -7.57
N VAL A 84 3.16 -4.17 -8.87
CA VAL A 84 2.62 -5.43 -9.40
C VAL A 84 3.51 -6.65 -9.10
N TYR A 85 4.76 -6.44 -8.73
CA TYR A 85 5.75 -7.49 -8.46
C TYR A 85 5.83 -7.86 -6.98
N ASN A 86 5.66 -6.89 -6.10
CA ASN A 86 5.68 -7.05 -4.64
C ASN A 86 4.44 -6.39 -4.05
N LYS A 87 3.57 -7.17 -3.47
CA LYS A 87 2.32 -6.75 -2.85
C LYS A 87 2.26 -7.24 -1.42
N SER A 88 1.59 -6.54 -0.54
CA SER A 88 1.48 -6.91 0.87
C SER A 88 0.40 -6.10 1.59
N THR A 89 0.05 -6.55 2.79
CA THR A 89 -0.76 -5.80 3.77
C THR A 89 -2.09 -5.29 3.22
N ILE A 90 -2.70 -6.08 2.33
CA ILE A 90 -3.99 -5.78 1.68
C ILE A 90 -3.87 -4.45 0.92
N ASP A 91 -2.92 -4.42 -0.01
CA ASP A 91 -2.59 -3.25 -0.82
C ASP A 91 -3.79 -2.76 -1.64
N ASN A 92 -3.77 -1.47 -1.97
CA ASN A 92 -4.82 -0.85 -2.76
C ASN A 92 -4.52 -0.94 -4.25
N ALA A 93 -5.38 -1.60 -5.01
CA ALA A 93 -5.27 -1.73 -6.47
C ALA A 93 -5.26 -0.38 -7.22
N ASP A 94 -5.76 0.69 -6.61
CA ASP A 94 -5.79 2.05 -7.19
C ASP A 94 -4.55 2.88 -6.82
N ALA A 95 -3.57 2.35 -6.09
CA ALA A 95 -2.48 3.15 -5.55
C ALA A 95 -1.13 2.92 -6.24
N ILE A 96 -0.33 3.98 -6.31
CA ILE A 96 1.12 3.89 -6.23
C ILE A 96 1.51 4.26 -4.81
N TYR A 97 2.25 3.39 -4.15
CA TYR A 97 2.92 3.68 -2.88
C TYR A 97 4.37 4.05 -3.19
N PHE A 98 4.84 5.15 -2.66
CA PHE A 98 6.22 5.58 -2.83
C PHE A 98 6.85 5.90 -1.49
N TYR A 99 8.16 5.76 -1.42
CA TYR A 99 8.94 6.16 -0.26
C TYR A 99 10.37 6.52 -0.67
N ALA A 100 11.05 7.27 0.19
CA ALA A 100 12.49 7.51 0.12
C ALA A 100 13.07 7.62 1.54
N PRO A 101 14.29 7.12 1.79
CA PRO A 101 14.99 7.32 3.05
C PRO A 101 15.40 8.78 3.21
N ILE A 102 15.38 9.29 4.43
CA ILE A 102 15.90 10.62 4.79
C ILE A 102 16.58 10.56 6.16
N ASP A 103 17.51 11.49 6.41
CA ASP A 103 17.93 11.88 7.75
C ASP A 103 17.15 13.15 8.13
N GLY A 104 16.21 13.04 9.04
CA GLY A 104 15.34 14.15 9.44
C GLY A 104 16.07 15.34 10.08
N LYS A 105 17.38 15.28 10.29
CA LYS A 105 18.21 16.40 10.70
C LYS A 105 18.69 17.26 9.54
N LYS A 106 18.55 16.76 8.30
CA LYS A 106 18.94 17.41 7.05
C LYS A 106 17.74 18.03 6.33
N HIS A 107 18.03 18.82 5.30
CA HIS A 107 17.02 19.36 4.40
C HIS A 107 17.00 18.62 3.07
N TYR A 108 15.79 18.36 2.56
CA TYR A 108 15.56 17.69 1.29
C TYR A 108 14.59 18.50 0.44
N ARG A 109 14.77 18.40 -0.87
CA ARG A 109 13.88 18.97 -1.86
C ARG A 109 13.21 17.87 -2.67
N VAL A 110 11.90 17.88 -2.68
CA VAL A 110 11.08 17.02 -3.56
C VAL A 110 10.55 17.87 -4.70
N HIS A 111 10.71 17.40 -5.93
CA HIS A 111 10.15 17.99 -7.13
C HIS A 111 9.18 17.05 -7.81
N GLY A 112 8.13 17.60 -8.41
CA GLY A 112 7.23 16.88 -9.28
C GLY A 112 6.57 17.81 -10.29
N ASN A 113 6.05 17.21 -11.37
CA ASN A 113 5.19 17.89 -12.34
C ASN A 113 3.86 17.14 -12.45
N ILE A 114 2.78 17.87 -12.40
CA ILE A 114 1.41 17.35 -12.29
C ILE A 114 0.62 17.78 -13.53
N ALA A 115 -0.14 16.84 -14.11
CA ALA A 115 -1.13 17.13 -15.14
C ALA A 115 -2.28 17.99 -14.59
N ASP A 116 -3.36 18.16 -15.32
CA ASP A 116 -4.53 18.93 -14.87
C ASP A 116 -5.03 18.42 -13.50
N HIS A 117 -4.94 19.31 -12.50
CA HIS A 117 -5.23 19.01 -11.09
C HIS A 117 -6.34 19.89 -10.50
N ARG A 118 -7.10 20.63 -11.36
CA ARG A 118 -8.14 21.56 -10.91
C ARG A 118 -9.22 20.91 -10.05
N HIS A 119 -9.47 19.59 -10.23
CA HIS A 119 -10.40 18.82 -9.40
C HIS A 119 -9.96 18.72 -7.92
N TRP A 120 -8.68 18.95 -7.60
CA TRP A 120 -8.21 19.04 -6.22
C TRP A 120 -8.74 20.30 -5.50
N ARG A 121 -9.24 21.27 -6.25
CA ARG A 121 -9.84 22.53 -5.74
C ARG A 121 -11.35 22.55 -5.89
N GLY A 122 -11.97 21.39 -6.19
CA GLY A 122 -13.42 21.29 -6.39
C GLY A 122 -13.91 21.82 -7.75
N GLU A 123 -13.00 22.12 -8.67
CA GLU A 123 -13.35 22.54 -10.02
C GLU A 123 -13.68 21.33 -10.90
N ALA A 124 -14.42 21.56 -11.99
CA ALA A 124 -14.70 20.52 -12.95
C ALA A 124 -13.42 20.01 -13.61
N ARG A 125 -13.32 18.68 -13.76
CA ARG A 125 -12.23 18.04 -14.51
C ARG A 125 -12.24 18.54 -15.95
N ALA A 126 -11.04 18.66 -16.55
CA ALA A 126 -10.95 18.98 -17.99
C ALA A 126 -11.73 17.95 -18.82
N GLU A 127 -12.34 18.39 -19.93
CA GLU A 127 -13.10 17.51 -20.83
C GLU A 127 -12.20 16.50 -21.55
N SER A 128 -10.93 16.84 -21.77
CA SER A 128 -9.95 16.00 -22.48
C SER A 128 -8.54 16.19 -21.90
N GLY A 129 -7.61 15.31 -22.28
CA GLY A 129 -6.22 15.35 -21.86
C GLY A 129 -5.95 14.57 -20.56
N PRO A 130 -4.68 14.51 -20.15
CA PRO A 130 -4.26 13.82 -18.94
C PRO A 130 -4.70 14.57 -17.68
N LEU A 131 -5.06 13.80 -16.66
CA LEU A 131 -5.42 14.31 -15.33
C LEU A 131 -4.37 13.89 -14.31
N ALA A 132 -4.23 14.69 -13.26
CA ALA A 132 -3.55 14.27 -12.04
C ALA A 132 -4.28 13.10 -11.37
N PRO A 133 -3.62 12.29 -10.51
CA PRO A 133 -4.29 11.34 -9.65
C PRO A 133 -5.40 12.00 -8.84
N GLN A 134 -6.43 11.26 -8.48
CA GLN A 134 -7.53 11.78 -7.65
C GLN A 134 -7.02 12.37 -6.33
N TYR A 135 -6.02 11.73 -5.76
CA TYR A 135 -5.46 12.13 -4.46
C TYR A 135 -3.97 11.85 -4.39
N LEU A 136 -3.22 12.76 -3.79
CA LEU A 136 -1.81 12.62 -3.46
C LEU A 136 -1.60 13.01 -2.01
N ILE A 137 -0.82 12.23 -1.27
CA ILE A 137 -0.35 12.58 0.07
C ILE A 137 1.13 12.26 0.22
N PHE A 138 1.85 13.16 0.89
CA PHE A 138 3.19 12.97 1.43
C PHE A 138 3.08 12.88 2.94
N GLU A 139 3.74 11.89 3.53
CA GLU A 139 3.77 11.64 4.96
C GLU A 139 5.22 11.40 5.39
N VAL A 140 5.63 11.99 6.49
CA VAL A 140 7.01 11.86 7.02
C VAL A 140 6.97 11.12 8.35
N HIS A 141 7.78 10.07 8.47
CA HIS A 141 7.72 9.14 9.59
C HIS A 141 9.10 8.70 10.08
N SER A 142 9.13 8.10 11.28
CA SER A 142 10.22 7.27 11.76
C SER A 142 9.70 5.97 12.34
N GLY A 143 10.56 4.96 12.38
CA GLY A 143 10.25 3.62 12.83
C GLY A 143 9.99 2.65 11.66
N PRO A 144 9.68 1.38 11.95
CA PRO A 144 9.60 0.37 10.91
C PRO A 144 8.47 0.68 9.91
N MET A 145 8.75 0.48 8.64
CA MET A 145 7.73 0.34 7.62
C MET A 145 7.01 -1.01 7.79
N SER A 146 5.80 -1.10 7.27
CA SER A 146 4.90 -2.24 7.46
C SER A 146 5.57 -3.58 7.13
N GLY A 147 5.82 -4.38 8.14
CA GLY A 147 6.42 -5.70 8.05
C GLY A 147 7.93 -5.79 8.31
N ASP A 148 8.65 -4.67 8.33
CA ASP A 148 10.12 -4.66 8.43
C ASP A 148 10.64 -5.24 9.74
N SER A 149 9.98 -4.97 10.84
CA SER A 149 10.39 -5.48 12.16
C SER A 149 10.09 -6.97 12.34
N GLY A 150 9.22 -7.55 11.53
CA GLY A 150 8.67 -8.87 11.73
C GLY A 150 7.76 -8.99 12.96
N ASP A 151 7.39 -7.89 13.61
CA ASP A 151 6.63 -7.85 14.86
C ASP A 151 5.38 -6.98 14.71
N LEU A 152 4.22 -7.54 15.08
CA LEU A 152 2.95 -6.82 15.03
C LEU A 152 2.90 -5.59 15.96
N ARG A 153 3.84 -5.42 16.87
CA ARG A 153 3.94 -4.21 17.70
C ARG A 153 4.16 -2.95 16.87
N GLU A 154 4.69 -3.08 15.65
CA GLU A 154 4.78 -1.94 14.73
C GLU A 154 3.42 -1.37 14.32
N LEU A 155 2.35 -2.18 14.39
CA LEU A 155 0.97 -1.74 14.17
C LEU A 155 0.32 -1.12 15.40
N ALA A 156 0.97 -1.19 16.56
CA ALA A 156 0.44 -0.59 17.78
C ALA A 156 0.63 0.92 17.77
N ALA A 157 -0.27 1.64 18.45
CA ALA A 157 -0.13 3.08 18.66
C ALA A 157 1.24 3.41 19.29
N GLY A 158 2.05 4.21 18.60
CA GLY A 158 3.42 4.55 19.01
C GLY A 158 4.51 3.62 18.49
N GLY A 159 4.18 2.56 17.75
CA GLY A 159 5.17 1.74 17.03
C GLY A 159 5.89 2.53 15.93
N ARG A 160 5.21 3.51 15.37
CA ARG A 160 5.74 4.47 14.38
C ARG A 160 5.45 5.90 14.83
N THR A 161 6.31 6.85 14.48
CA THR A 161 6.09 8.29 14.74
C THR A 161 5.82 9.01 13.42
N GLY A 162 4.63 9.62 13.26
CA GLY A 162 4.35 10.56 12.17
C GLY A 162 4.81 11.97 12.56
N PHE A 163 5.46 12.70 11.66
CA PHE A 163 5.98 14.06 11.90
C PHE A 163 5.10 15.13 11.26
N GLY A 164 4.62 14.88 10.05
CA GLY A 164 3.75 15.77 9.32
C GLY A 164 3.28 15.13 8.03
N SER A 165 2.31 15.76 7.40
CA SER A 165 1.78 15.35 6.09
C SER A 165 1.42 16.58 5.27
N LEU A 166 1.38 16.39 3.95
CA LEU A 166 0.91 17.38 2.98
C LEU A 166 0.13 16.62 1.91
N ASP A 167 -1.09 17.02 1.65
CA ASP A 167 -1.94 16.39 0.65
C ASP A 167 -2.46 17.36 -0.40
N THR A 168 -3.25 16.83 -1.34
CA THR A 168 -3.88 17.61 -2.43
C THR A 168 -4.65 18.83 -1.98
N SER A 169 -5.21 18.84 -0.75
CA SER A 169 -6.00 19.99 -0.26
C SER A 169 -5.13 21.21 0.03
N SER A 170 -3.85 21.02 0.32
CA SER A 170 -2.93 22.07 0.77
C SER A 170 -1.66 22.19 -0.08
N LEU A 171 -1.40 21.25 -1.01
CA LEU A 171 -0.24 21.32 -1.91
C LEU A 171 -0.38 22.51 -2.88
N SER A 172 0.55 23.45 -2.82
CA SER A 172 0.68 24.54 -3.77
C SER A 172 1.40 24.06 -5.03
N VAL A 173 0.78 24.27 -6.19
CA VAL A 173 1.26 23.87 -7.51
C VAL A 173 1.28 25.10 -8.40
N ALA A 174 2.31 25.27 -9.21
CA ALA A 174 2.40 26.35 -10.20
C ALA A 174 1.47 26.09 -11.41
N ASP A 175 1.17 27.14 -12.18
CA ASP A 175 0.26 27.06 -13.33
C ASP A 175 0.73 26.06 -14.41
N ASN A 176 2.03 25.80 -14.50
CA ASN A 176 2.60 24.82 -15.43
C ASN A 176 2.62 23.39 -14.87
N GLY A 177 2.06 23.15 -13.68
CA GLY A 177 2.01 21.87 -13.02
C GLY A 177 3.22 21.53 -12.14
N ASP A 178 4.24 22.36 -12.12
CA ASP A 178 5.42 22.13 -11.29
C ASP A 178 5.12 22.40 -9.80
N PHE A 179 5.69 21.60 -8.94
CA PHE A 179 5.69 21.86 -7.50
C PHE A 179 7.04 21.49 -6.87
N GLU A 180 7.34 22.17 -5.78
CA GLU A 180 8.43 21.86 -4.88
C GLU A 180 7.88 21.63 -3.48
N LEU A 181 8.42 20.64 -2.77
CA LEU A 181 8.17 20.39 -1.36
C LEU A 181 9.52 20.33 -0.64
N LEU A 182 9.70 21.19 0.34
CA LEU A 182 10.88 21.18 1.20
C LEU A 182 10.60 20.38 2.47
N LEU A 183 11.53 19.48 2.82
CA LEU A 183 11.55 18.75 4.09
C LEU A 183 12.71 19.26 4.94
N GLY A 184 12.54 19.30 6.25
CA GLY A 184 13.63 19.67 7.16
C GLY A 184 13.18 19.77 8.62
N PRO A 185 14.12 19.82 9.57
CA PRO A 185 13.81 19.91 11.00
C PRO A 185 13.15 21.24 11.39
N GLU A 186 13.34 22.27 10.57
CA GLU A 186 12.72 23.58 10.73
C GLU A 186 12.49 24.23 9.37
N LYS A 187 11.42 25.03 9.28
CA LYS A 187 11.11 25.78 8.07
C LYS A 187 12.08 26.96 7.94
N PRO A 188 12.83 27.10 6.81
CA PRO A 188 13.74 28.22 6.62
C PRO A 188 13.04 29.56 6.72
N ALA A 189 13.72 30.54 7.31
CA ALA A 189 13.18 31.89 7.44
C ALA A 189 12.87 32.50 6.07
N GLY A 190 11.64 33.02 5.91
CA GLY A 190 11.15 33.62 4.66
C GLY A 190 10.69 32.62 3.60
N TYR A 191 10.81 31.31 3.82
CA TYR A 191 10.27 30.32 2.88
C TYR A 191 8.73 30.23 2.98
N SER A 192 8.03 30.44 1.89
CA SER A 192 6.58 30.42 1.82
C SER A 192 5.99 29.21 1.05
N GLY A 193 6.84 28.37 0.44
CA GLY A 193 6.45 27.18 -0.31
C GLY A 193 5.97 26.02 0.55
N ASN A 194 5.70 24.88 -0.10
CA ASN A 194 5.30 23.65 0.56
C ASN A 194 6.41 23.15 1.49
N PHE A 195 6.05 22.84 2.73
CA PHE A 195 7.00 22.39 3.74
C PHE A 195 6.40 21.34 4.64
N VAL A 196 7.17 20.27 4.92
CA VAL A 196 6.85 19.28 5.95
C VAL A 196 8.01 19.19 6.93
N CYS A 197 7.70 19.35 8.24
CA CYS A 197 8.67 19.28 9.31
C CYS A 197 9.07 17.82 9.59
N THR A 198 10.38 17.58 9.70
CA THR A 198 10.98 16.26 9.96
C THR A 198 11.37 16.06 11.42
N ARG A 199 11.12 17.05 12.30
CA ARG A 199 11.46 17.03 13.72
C ARG A 199 10.20 17.14 14.59
N LYS A 200 10.17 16.40 15.70
CA LYS A 200 9.22 16.59 16.80
C LYS A 200 9.96 16.72 18.13
N PRO A 201 9.49 17.60 19.02
CA PRO A 201 10.00 17.68 20.39
C PRO A 201 9.71 16.37 21.14
N PRO A 202 10.30 16.19 22.33
CA PRO A 202 10.01 15.08 23.21
C PRO A 202 8.51 14.89 23.43
N SER A 203 8.08 13.65 23.61
CA SER A 203 6.68 13.35 23.81
C SER A 203 6.19 13.82 25.21
N LYS A 204 4.89 14.10 25.35
CA LYS A 204 4.30 14.40 26.68
C LYS A 204 4.50 13.29 27.71
N ARG A 205 4.75 12.02 27.25
CA ARG A 205 5.04 10.87 28.13
C ARG A 205 6.50 10.79 28.55
N ASN A 206 7.41 11.45 27.81
CA ASN A 206 8.83 11.57 28.13
C ASN A 206 9.28 12.99 27.78
N PRO A 207 8.97 13.99 28.63
CA PRO A 207 9.26 15.39 28.36
C PRO A 207 10.75 15.74 28.44
N ASP A 208 11.54 14.92 29.15
CA ASP A 208 12.98 15.09 29.32
C ASP A 208 13.80 14.27 28.29
N GLY A 209 13.11 13.68 27.30
CA GLY A 209 13.77 12.95 26.21
C GLY A 209 14.34 13.87 25.15
N ASP A 210 15.02 13.27 24.17
CA ASP A 210 15.57 13.99 23.02
C ASP A 210 14.49 14.30 21.96
N ASP A 211 14.79 15.26 21.09
CA ASP A 211 14.06 15.48 19.86
C ASP A 211 14.07 14.20 19.01
N ARG A 212 12.93 13.93 18.36
CA ARG A 212 12.80 12.82 17.42
C ARG A 212 12.88 13.35 16.00
N TYR A 213 13.49 12.57 15.13
CA TYR A 213 13.68 12.90 13.73
C TYR A 213 13.09 11.79 12.84
N ALA A 214 12.63 12.19 11.67
CA ALA A 214 12.14 11.27 10.68
C ALA A 214 13.28 10.50 10.01
N ASP A 215 13.02 9.29 9.54
CA ASP A 215 13.97 8.46 8.82
C ASP A 215 13.47 8.08 7.40
N TYR A 216 12.21 8.39 7.05
CA TYR A 216 11.73 8.29 5.69
C TYR A 216 10.56 9.24 5.38
N ILE A 217 10.43 9.60 4.11
CA ILE A 217 9.22 10.13 3.52
C ILE A 217 8.51 9.03 2.74
N SER A 218 7.22 8.92 2.92
CA SER A 218 6.37 8.02 2.14
C SER A 218 5.13 8.74 1.65
N GLY A 219 4.37 8.09 0.78
CA GLY A 219 3.11 8.63 0.34
C GLY A 219 2.41 7.69 -0.62
N ARG A 220 1.31 8.19 -1.16
CA ARG A 220 0.54 7.46 -2.15
C ARG A 220 -0.15 8.39 -3.13
N GLN A 221 -0.24 7.90 -4.36
CA GLN A 221 -1.07 8.47 -5.41
C GLN A 221 -2.27 7.54 -5.59
N LEU A 222 -3.48 8.04 -5.45
CA LEU A 222 -4.71 7.26 -5.62
C LEU A 222 -5.38 7.66 -6.93
N PHE A 223 -5.77 6.69 -7.73
CA PHE A 223 -6.34 6.87 -9.06
C PHE A 223 -7.83 6.54 -9.08
N TYR A 224 -8.63 7.42 -9.70
CA TYR A 224 -10.06 7.23 -9.95
C TYR A 224 -10.36 6.93 -11.41
N ASP A 225 -10.04 7.88 -12.28
CA ASP A 225 -10.24 7.76 -13.74
C ASP A 225 -9.02 7.06 -14.35
N TRP A 226 -9.07 5.73 -14.43
CA TRP A 226 -7.99 4.93 -14.99
C TRP A 226 -7.77 5.18 -16.49
N GLY A 227 -8.76 5.76 -17.19
CA GLY A 227 -8.61 6.17 -18.58
C GLY A 227 -7.68 7.36 -18.76
N ARG A 228 -7.68 8.30 -17.83
CA ARG A 228 -7.08 9.63 -18.01
C ARG A 228 -6.03 10.03 -16.96
N GLU A 229 -6.14 9.54 -15.72
CA GLU A 229 -5.20 9.92 -14.67
C GLU A 229 -3.82 9.30 -14.91
N GLN A 230 -2.79 10.11 -14.67
CA GLN A 230 -1.39 9.74 -14.87
C GLN A 230 -0.62 9.85 -13.56
N ALA A 231 0.36 8.94 -13.39
CA ALA A 231 1.26 8.99 -12.25
C ALA A 231 2.16 10.24 -12.31
N ILE A 232 2.36 10.85 -11.16
CA ILE A 232 3.28 11.97 -10.97
C ILE A 232 4.67 11.38 -10.80
N GLN A 233 5.62 11.85 -11.59
CA GLN A 233 7.03 11.54 -11.40
C GLN A 233 7.57 12.43 -10.28
N LEU A 234 8.26 11.80 -9.33
CA LEU A 234 8.81 12.46 -8.15
C LEU A 234 10.33 12.30 -8.15
N ASN A 235 11.03 13.40 -7.84
CA ASN A 235 12.45 13.41 -7.59
C ASN A 235 12.70 13.96 -6.18
N ILE A 236 13.73 13.45 -5.52
CA ILE A 236 14.18 13.92 -4.20
C ILE A 236 15.68 14.09 -4.21
N SER A 237 16.18 15.16 -3.59
CA SER A 237 17.60 15.39 -3.37
C SER A 237 17.84 15.88 -1.93
N ALA A 238 18.93 15.45 -1.33
CA ALA A 238 19.44 16.03 -0.09
C ALA A 238 20.22 17.30 -0.45
N LEU A 239 19.90 18.43 0.19
CA LEU A 239 20.46 19.73 -0.21
C LEU A 239 21.96 19.88 0.07
N ASP A 240 22.48 19.14 1.04
CA ASP A 240 23.90 19.18 1.42
C ASP A 240 24.79 18.29 0.55
N THR A 241 24.23 17.33 -0.16
CA THR A 241 24.96 16.41 -1.03
C THR A 241 24.59 16.54 -2.51
N GLU A 242 23.74 17.51 -2.86
CA GLU A 242 23.35 17.76 -4.25
C GLU A 242 24.58 18.00 -5.13
N GLY A 243 24.73 17.19 -6.19
CA GLY A 243 25.88 17.22 -7.09
C GLY A 243 27.13 16.49 -6.57
N CYS A 244 27.12 15.94 -5.37
CA CYS A 244 28.19 15.09 -4.86
C CYS A 244 28.08 13.65 -5.38
N SER A 245 29.19 12.91 -5.29
CA SER A 245 29.20 11.48 -5.61
C SER A 245 29.18 10.65 -4.34
N PRO A 246 28.41 9.55 -4.28
CA PRO A 246 28.44 8.63 -3.15
C PRO A 246 29.81 7.96 -3.02
N PRO A 247 30.20 7.50 -1.82
CA PRO A 247 31.41 6.71 -1.64
C PRO A 247 31.31 5.41 -2.41
N ALA A 248 32.46 4.88 -2.83
CA ALA A 248 32.51 3.57 -3.52
C ALA A 248 32.02 2.46 -2.57
N LEU A 249 31.31 1.48 -3.17
CA LEU A 249 30.89 0.28 -2.45
C LEU A 249 32.12 -0.54 -2.06
N ASP A 250 32.25 -0.90 -0.78
CA ASP A 250 33.27 -1.79 -0.26
C ASP A 250 32.68 -3.11 0.25
N SER A 251 33.54 -4.03 0.70
CA SER A 251 33.11 -5.36 1.17
C SER A 251 32.39 -5.33 2.51
N GLU A 252 32.60 -4.33 3.33
CA GLU A 252 31.92 -4.18 4.62
C GLU A 252 30.48 -3.76 4.41
N ARG A 253 30.26 -2.66 3.67
CA ARG A 253 28.93 -2.20 3.29
C ARG A 253 28.15 -3.26 2.49
N GLY A 254 28.81 -3.95 1.53
CA GLY A 254 28.17 -5.01 0.76
C GLY A 254 27.74 -6.20 1.63
N ALA A 255 28.50 -6.57 2.63
CA ALA A 255 28.14 -7.64 3.57
C ALA A 255 26.98 -7.22 4.49
N GLU A 256 26.96 -5.99 4.97
CA GLU A 256 25.84 -5.44 5.75
C GLU A 256 24.56 -5.42 4.94
N GLN A 257 24.60 -4.98 3.69
CA GLN A 257 23.45 -4.95 2.79
C GLN A 257 22.88 -6.35 2.54
N LEU A 258 23.71 -7.37 2.33
CA LEU A 258 23.27 -8.78 2.17
C LEU A 258 22.54 -9.30 3.42
N ARG A 259 23.08 -9.02 4.62
CA ARG A 259 22.42 -9.42 5.88
C ARG A 259 21.10 -8.66 6.09
N HIS A 260 21.10 -7.36 5.79
CA HIS A 260 19.88 -6.55 5.89
C HIS A 260 18.77 -7.07 4.96
N MET A 261 19.11 -7.44 3.72
CA MET A 261 18.19 -8.08 2.80
C MET A 261 17.55 -9.36 3.38
N GLY A 262 18.35 -10.24 4.00
CA GLY A 262 17.86 -11.45 4.65
C GLY A 262 16.90 -11.15 5.80
N GLY A 263 17.24 -10.15 6.62
CA GLY A 263 16.41 -9.71 7.74
C GLY A 263 15.04 -9.17 7.29
N ILE A 264 14.99 -8.37 6.22
CA ILE A 264 13.74 -7.85 5.65
C ILE A 264 12.83 -8.99 5.19
N ILE A 265 13.38 -9.95 4.45
CA ILE A 265 12.59 -11.08 3.90
C ILE A 265 12.00 -11.93 5.02
N ARG A 266 12.81 -12.31 6.01
CA ARG A 266 12.34 -13.07 7.17
C ARG A 266 11.33 -12.28 7.99
N GLY A 267 11.60 -11.00 8.24
CA GLY A 267 10.72 -10.11 8.99
C GLY A 267 9.34 -10.04 8.35
N GLN A 268 9.29 -9.82 7.05
CA GLN A 268 8.02 -9.72 6.32
C GLN A 268 7.20 -11.01 6.35
N MET A 269 7.82 -12.17 6.16
CA MET A 269 7.13 -13.46 6.25
C MET A 269 6.55 -13.68 7.65
N HIS A 270 7.33 -13.43 8.69
CA HIS A 270 6.89 -13.57 10.08
C HIS A 270 5.76 -12.59 10.42
N PHE A 271 5.89 -11.34 10.02
CA PHE A 271 4.88 -10.30 10.20
C PHE A 271 3.54 -10.72 9.59
N TRP A 272 3.54 -11.12 8.31
CA TRP A 272 2.31 -11.49 7.63
C TRP A 272 1.61 -12.70 8.25
N LEU A 273 2.35 -13.76 8.52
CA LEU A 273 1.78 -14.98 9.10
C LEU A 273 1.21 -14.73 10.51
N THR A 274 1.88 -13.92 11.31
CA THR A 274 1.38 -13.54 12.65
C THR A 274 0.14 -12.63 12.54
N PHE A 275 0.09 -11.74 11.55
CA PHE A 275 -1.09 -10.91 11.28
C PHE A 275 -2.27 -11.79 10.84
N TYR A 276 -2.05 -12.69 9.90
CA TYR A 276 -3.04 -13.62 9.39
C TYR A 276 -3.64 -14.50 10.51
N GLU A 277 -2.79 -15.07 11.36
CA GLU A 277 -3.23 -15.81 12.54
C GLU A 277 -4.14 -14.98 13.44
N LYS A 278 -3.77 -13.74 13.76
CA LYS A 278 -4.56 -12.86 14.61
C LYS A 278 -5.90 -12.51 14.01
N VAL A 279 -5.95 -12.30 12.70
CA VAL A 279 -7.21 -11.98 12.01
C VAL A 279 -8.18 -13.16 12.05
N LEU A 280 -7.68 -14.39 11.89
CA LEU A 280 -8.52 -15.59 11.82
C LEU A 280 -8.79 -16.26 13.16
N ASN A 281 -7.78 -16.39 14.02
CA ASN A 281 -7.89 -17.15 15.28
C ASN A 281 -8.42 -16.34 16.46
N CYS A 282 -8.28 -15.03 16.44
CA CYS A 282 -8.68 -14.19 17.57
C CYS A 282 -10.07 -13.54 17.39
N ASN A 283 -10.80 -13.88 16.33
CA ASN A 283 -11.99 -13.15 15.95
C ASN A 283 -13.06 -13.11 17.06
N GLN A 284 -13.46 -14.26 17.63
CA GLN A 284 -14.54 -14.28 18.64
C GLN A 284 -14.14 -13.58 19.96
N ARG A 285 -12.95 -13.91 20.44
CA ARG A 285 -12.43 -13.27 21.66
C ARG A 285 -12.10 -11.79 21.47
N ALA A 286 -11.72 -11.40 20.24
CA ALA A 286 -11.47 -10.01 19.90
C ALA A 286 -12.77 -9.20 19.88
N VAL A 287 -13.89 -9.77 19.41
CA VAL A 287 -15.23 -9.16 19.46
C VAL A 287 -15.66 -8.92 20.89
N GLU A 288 -15.56 -9.93 21.76
CA GLU A 288 -15.88 -9.82 23.19
C GLU A 288 -15.07 -8.74 23.92
N GLN A 289 -13.86 -8.44 23.39
CA GLN A 289 -12.97 -7.41 23.93
C GLN A 289 -13.06 -6.08 23.19
N GLY A 290 -14.03 -5.91 22.28
CA GLY A 290 -14.17 -4.70 21.47
C GLY A 290 -13.02 -4.44 20.48
N ARG A 291 -12.20 -5.45 20.17
CA ARG A 291 -11.12 -5.34 19.19
C ARG A 291 -11.62 -5.60 17.76
N TYR A 292 -11.00 -4.93 16.80
CA TYR A 292 -11.34 -5.10 15.39
C TYR A 292 -10.78 -6.43 14.86
N PHE A 293 -11.60 -7.12 14.06
CA PHE A 293 -11.24 -8.34 13.33
C PHE A 293 -11.98 -8.37 11.99
N MET A 294 -11.63 -9.28 11.10
CA MET A 294 -12.27 -9.42 9.79
C MET A 294 -13.20 -10.65 9.79
N PRO A 295 -14.54 -10.47 9.88
CA PRO A 295 -15.48 -11.59 9.91
C PRO A 295 -15.62 -12.24 8.53
N VAL A 296 -16.06 -13.52 8.51
CA VAL A 296 -16.26 -14.27 7.27
C VAL A 296 -17.65 -13.92 6.67
N ASN A 297 -17.67 -13.63 5.38
CA ASN A 297 -18.85 -13.22 4.59
C ASN A 297 -19.62 -12.04 5.21
N ALA A 298 -18.90 -11.17 5.91
CA ALA A 298 -19.39 -9.97 6.57
C ALA A 298 -18.28 -8.93 6.67
N TYR A 299 -18.64 -7.74 7.13
CA TYR A 299 -17.68 -6.66 7.43
C TYR A 299 -17.60 -6.38 8.92
N ASN A 300 -16.42 -6.00 9.39
CA ASN A 300 -16.28 -5.31 10.67
C ASN A 300 -16.89 -3.90 10.57
N GLN A 301 -17.08 -3.26 11.73
CA GLN A 301 -17.56 -1.87 11.75
C GLN A 301 -16.51 -0.94 11.12
N PRO A 302 -16.92 0.01 10.25
CA PRO A 302 -16.04 1.03 9.73
C PRO A 302 -15.29 1.75 10.84
N ASN A 303 -13.99 1.91 10.68
CA ASN A 303 -13.13 2.49 11.72
C ASN A 303 -11.92 3.22 11.12
N ALA A 304 -11.35 4.13 11.89
CA ALA A 304 -10.14 4.88 11.55
C ALA A 304 -8.87 4.32 12.23
N ALA A 305 -8.98 3.22 12.99
CA ALA A 305 -7.87 2.68 13.79
C ALA A 305 -6.65 2.29 12.93
N SER A 306 -6.87 1.87 11.69
CA SER A 306 -5.77 1.59 10.76
C SER A 306 -4.95 2.83 10.38
N GLY A 307 -5.50 4.03 10.54
CA GLY A 307 -4.78 5.29 10.29
C GLY A 307 -3.61 5.51 11.25
N ASP A 308 -3.70 4.97 12.47
CA ASP A 308 -2.66 5.06 13.48
C ASP A 308 -1.60 3.96 13.35
N THR A 309 -1.75 3.05 12.37
CA THR A 309 -0.84 1.93 12.14
C THR A 309 0.18 2.23 11.04
N GLY A 310 1.23 1.41 10.97
CA GLY A 310 2.33 1.57 10.01
C GLY A 310 1.95 1.48 8.52
N GLY A 311 0.75 1.01 8.17
CA GLY A 311 0.29 0.87 6.78
C GLY A 311 -0.96 1.68 6.44
N GLY A 312 -1.58 2.32 7.43
CA GLY A 312 -2.79 3.11 7.26
C GLY A 312 -2.53 4.56 6.88
N MET A 313 -3.54 5.25 6.41
CA MET A 313 -3.57 6.70 6.19
C MET A 313 -4.44 7.34 7.27
N SER A 314 -3.94 8.38 7.93
CA SER A 314 -4.56 8.98 9.12
C SER A 314 -5.97 9.55 8.90
N THR A 315 -6.31 9.86 7.64
CA THR A 315 -7.62 10.41 7.26
C THR A 315 -8.54 9.41 6.57
N ASN A 316 -8.20 8.11 6.65
CA ASN A 316 -9.02 7.05 6.07
C ASN A 316 -9.91 6.36 7.10
N ILE A 317 -11.10 5.99 6.64
CA ILE A 317 -11.98 5.03 7.30
C ILE A 317 -11.88 3.72 6.51
N TYR A 318 -11.75 2.60 7.22
CA TYR A 318 -11.62 1.27 6.65
C TYR A 318 -12.72 0.36 7.18
N ALA A 319 -13.15 -0.56 6.33
CA ALA A 319 -13.91 -1.74 6.73
C ALA A 319 -13.35 -2.95 6.01
N GLY A 320 -13.22 -4.07 6.71
CA GLY A 320 -12.67 -5.30 6.16
C GLY A 320 -13.45 -6.54 6.58
N GLY A 321 -13.26 -7.59 5.81
CA GLY A 321 -13.84 -8.89 6.03
C GLY A 321 -13.09 -9.97 5.26
N ILE A 322 -13.61 -11.19 5.30
CA ILE A 322 -13.12 -12.31 4.54
C ILE A 322 -14.31 -12.87 3.75
N PHE A 323 -14.16 -13.03 2.43
CA PHE A 323 -15.11 -13.83 1.67
C PHE A 323 -14.70 -15.31 1.68
N ASP A 324 -15.67 -16.20 1.74
CA ASP A 324 -15.52 -17.65 1.57
C ASP A 324 -16.77 -18.16 0.85
N LEU A 325 -16.64 -18.43 -0.45
CA LEU A 325 -17.75 -18.69 -1.35
C LEU A 325 -17.57 -20.01 -2.08
N ALA A 326 -18.63 -20.82 -2.11
CA ALA A 326 -18.74 -21.97 -3.01
C ALA A 326 -18.98 -21.49 -4.45
N ASP A 327 -18.85 -22.39 -5.43
CA ASP A 327 -18.91 -22.07 -6.86
C ASP A 327 -20.24 -21.44 -7.31
N ASP A 328 -21.34 -21.74 -6.60
CA ASP A 328 -22.70 -21.25 -6.83
C ASP A 328 -23.12 -20.14 -5.87
N GLU A 329 -22.23 -19.67 -5.03
CA GLU A 329 -22.46 -18.59 -4.07
C GLU A 329 -21.90 -17.25 -4.55
N ALA A 330 -22.45 -16.18 -4.01
CA ALA A 330 -22.00 -14.82 -4.19
C ALA A 330 -22.14 -14.03 -2.88
N LEU A 331 -21.39 -12.93 -2.74
CA LEU A 331 -21.53 -12.01 -1.63
C LEU A 331 -22.05 -10.67 -2.13
N LEU A 332 -23.29 -10.33 -1.77
CA LEU A 332 -23.84 -9.00 -1.99
C LEU A 332 -23.37 -8.06 -0.90
N ILE A 333 -22.83 -6.92 -1.31
CA ILE A 333 -22.29 -5.88 -0.43
C ILE A 333 -23.05 -4.59 -0.70
N GLU A 334 -23.50 -3.91 0.36
CA GLU A 334 -24.18 -2.63 0.30
C GLU A 334 -23.49 -1.65 1.22
N ALA A 335 -23.18 -0.44 0.71
CA ALA A 335 -22.61 0.63 1.50
C ALA A 335 -23.29 1.98 1.22
N SER A 336 -23.38 2.79 2.25
CA SER A 336 -23.83 4.18 2.20
C SER A 336 -22.95 5.06 3.07
N TYR A 337 -22.84 6.33 2.74
CA TYR A 337 -22.13 7.34 3.53
C TYR A 337 -22.74 8.70 3.30
N SER A 338 -22.68 9.55 4.33
CA SER A 338 -23.22 10.91 4.30
C SER A 338 -22.13 11.99 4.20
N GLY A 339 -20.87 11.63 4.42
CA GLY A 339 -19.74 12.53 4.18
C GLY A 339 -19.32 12.56 2.73
N GLU A 340 -18.42 13.48 2.36
CA GLU A 340 -17.85 13.61 1.02
C GLU A 340 -16.41 13.07 0.99
N PRO A 341 -16.21 11.76 0.86
CA PRO A 341 -14.86 11.21 0.71
C PRO A 341 -14.28 11.63 -0.63
N VAL A 342 -13.02 12.03 -0.62
CA VAL A 342 -12.28 12.37 -1.86
C VAL A 342 -11.94 11.13 -2.66
N TYR A 343 -11.96 9.95 -2.01
CA TYR A 343 -11.73 8.68 -2.65
C TYR A 343 -12.46 7.55 -1.92
N THR A 344 -13.04 6.63 -2.67
CA THR A 344 -13.65 5.39 -2.16
C THR A 344 -13.21 4.20 -2.99
N SER A 345 -13.10 3.02 -2.38
CA SER A 345 -12.83 1.78 -3.13
C SER A 345 -13.29 0.53 -2.39
N ILE A 346 -13.54 -0.52 -3.19
CA ILE A 346 -13.61 -1.91 -2.77
C ILE A 346 -12.56 -2.70 -3.53
N HIS A 347 -11.83 -3.58 -2.85
CA HIS A 347 -10.90 -4.52 -3.49
C HIS A 347 -10.77 -5.81 -2.68
N LEU A 348 -10.36 -6.85 -3.38
CA LEU A 348 -10.06 -8.14 -2.80
C LEU A 348 -8.56 -8.26 -2.48
N GLY A 349 -8.25 -9.19 -1.60
CA GLY A 349 -6.90 -9.68 -1.35
C GLY A 349 -6.88 -11.21 -1.30
N ASN A 350 -5.76 -11.83 -1.69
CA ASN A 350 -5.53 -13.24 -1.41
C ASN A 350 -5.16 -13.45 0.06
N LEU A 351 -4.99 -14.68 0.50
CA LEU A 351 -4.67 -14.97 1.90
C LEU A 351 -3.22 -14.63 2.31
N TRP A 352 -2.37 -14.25 1.36
CA TRP A 352 -1.04 -13.67 1.58
C TRP A 352 -1.07 -12.14 1.67
N GLY A 353 -2.27 -11.52 1.68
CA GLY A 353 -2.44 -10.08 1.78
C GLY A 353 -2.06 -9.31 0.53
N GLU A 354 -2.01 -9.97 -0.60
CA GLU A 354 -1.77 -9.32 -1.88
C GLU A 354 -3.09 -9.02 -2.60
N SER A 355 -3.22 -7.84 -3.21
CA SER A 355 -4.28 -7.61 -4.20
C SER A 355 -4.15 -8.64 -5.35
N PRO A 356 -5.25 -9.25 -5.83
CA PRO A 356 -5.21 -10.15 -6.98
C PRO A 356 -4.72 -9.44 -8.24
N ASP A 357 -4.71 -10.12 -9.38
CA ASP A 357 -4.35 -9.53 -10.67
C ASP A 357 -5.40 -8.51 -11.13
N TYR A 358 -5.36 -7.32 -10.53
CA TYR A 358 -6.28 -6.24 -10.82
C TYR A 358 -6.08 -5.59 -12.21
N ALA A 359 -4.98 -5.90 -12.87
CA ALA A 359 -4.75 -5.44 -14.25
C ALA A 359 -5.60 -6.22 -15.25
N ASN A 360 -5.72 -7.54 -15.05
CA ASN A 360 -6.39 -8.45 -15.99
C ASN A 360 -7.78 -8.90 -15.51
N HIS A 361 -8.16 -8.54 -14.28
CA HIS A 361 -9.42 -8.92 -13.64
C HIS A 361 -10.07 -7.71 -12.97
N GLN A 362 -11.40 -7.65 -12.94
CA GLN A 362 -12.14 -6.64 -12.17
C GLN A 362 -12.22 -7.05 -10.69
N SER A 363 -11.08 -7.23 -10.03
CA SER A 363 -10.98 -7.59 -8.61
C SER A 363 -11.05 -6.40 -7.65
N SER A 364 -11.27 -5.20 -8.19
CA SER A 364 -11.44 -3.94 -7.47
C SER A 364 -12.29 -2.97 -8.26
N LEU A 365 -12.99 -2.08 -7.58
CA LEU A 365 -13.65 -0.91 -8.16
C LEU A 365 -13.48 0.27 -7.20
N ASN A 366 -13.15 1.43 -7.75
CA ASN A 366 -13.17 2.68 -7.01
C ASN A 366 -14.49 3.45 -7.22
N GLY A 367 -14.64 4.58 -6.54
CA GLY A 367 -15.88 5.36 -6.60
C GLY A 367 -16.21 5.93 -7.97
N PHE A 368 -15.22 6.17 -8.83
CA PHE A 368 -15.44 6.61 -10.21
C PHE A 368 -15.94 5.45 -11.10
N GLN A 369 -15.44 4.26 -10.87
CA GLN A 369 -15.81 3.04 -11.62
C GLN A 369 -17.11 2.40 -11.11
N THR A 370 -17.48 2.67 -9.85
CA THR A 370 -18.68 2.11 -9.22
C THR A 370 -19.92 2.84 -9.69
N GLN A 371 -20.86 2.13 -10.26
CA GLN A 371 -22.18 2.68 -10.56
C GLN A 371 -23.02 2.79 -9.28
N MET A 372 -23.41 4.01 -8.93
CA MET A 372 -24.31 4.28 -7.83
C MET A 372 -25.75 3.88 -8.20
N SER A 373 -26.46 3.20 -7.30
CA SER A 373 -27.90 2.96 -7.46
C SER A 373 -28.70 4.25 -7.26
N ALA A 374 -29.91 4.33 -7.86
CA ALA A 374 -30.76 5.51 -7.76
C ALA A 374 -31.18 5.90 -6.33
N ASP A 375 -31.16 4.96 -5.40
CA ASP A 375 -31.41 5.17 -3.97
C ASP A 375 -30.18 5.67 -3.17
N GLY A 376 -29.06 5.96 -3.85
CA GLY A 376 -27.84 6.44 -3.22
C GLY A 376 -27.01 5.36 -2.52
N ILE A 377 -27.36 4.08 -2.66
CA ILE A 377 -26.62 2.96 -2.09
C ILE A 377 -25.62 2.43 -3.13
N GLN A 378 -24.37 2.26 -2.73
CA GLN A 378 -23.40 1.50 -3.50
C GLN A 378 -23.64 0.01 -3.30
N ARG A 379 -23.84 -0.72 -4.37
CA ARG A 379 -24.01 -2.18 -4.34
C ARG A 379 -22.94 -2.85 -5.17
N TRP A 380 -22.26 -3.83 -4.59
CA TRP A 380 -21.31 -4.68 -5.28
C TRP A 380 -21.70 -6.15 -5.07
N VAL A 381 -21.26 -6.98 -6.00
CA VAL A 381 -21.36 -8.44 -5.85
C VAL A 381 -20.02 -9.08 -6.11
N VAL A 382 -19.50 -9.83 -5.13
CA VAL A 382 -18.32 -10.69 -5.28
C VAL A 382 -18.79 -12.06 -5.73
N ALA A 383 -18.28 -12.53 -6.87
CA ALA A 383 -18.68 -13.82 -7.45
C ALA A 383 -17.58 -14.39 -8.35
N HIS A 384 -17.56 -15.72 -8.51
CA HIS A 384 -16.56 -16.45 -9.31
C HIS A 384 -16.73 -16.28 -10.82
N ARG A 385 -17.90 -15.86 -11.28
CA ARG A 385 -18.22 -15.64 -12.69
C ARG A 385 -19.03 -14.36 -12.86
N ASP A 386 -18.91 -13.74 -14.04
CA ASP A 386 -19.58 -12.48 -14.34
C ASP A 386 -21.12 -12.65 -14.39
N PRO A 387 -21.86 -12.00 -13.50
CA PRO A 387 -23.33 -12.04 -13.50
C PRO A 387 -23.97 -11.02 -14.45
N GLY A 388 -23.17 -10.25 -15.21
CA GLY A 388 -23.66 -9.21 -16.13
C GLY A 388 -24.19 -7.95 -15.44
N VAL A 389 -23.71 -7.63 -14.23
CA VAL A 389 -24.01 -6.37 -13.53
C VAL A 389 -22.77 -5.46 -13.48
N PRO A 390 -22.95 -4.11 -13.38
CA PRO A 390 -21.81 -3.18 -13.43
C PRO A 390 -20.78 -3.44 -12.33
N ASN A 391 -21.23 -3.54 -11.10
CA ASN A 391 -20.39 -3.58 -9.90
C ASN A 391 -20.08 -5.03 -9.47
N TRP A 392 -19.75 -5.88 -10.42
CA TRP A 392 -19.22 -7.21 -10.13
C TRP A 392 -17.74 -7.11 -9.73
N ILE A 393 -17.36 -7.82 -8.69
CA ILE A 393 -15.98 -7.99 -8.25
C ILE A 393 -15.58 -9.45 -8.48
N ASP A 394 -14.61 -9.64 -9.38
CA ASP A 394 -14.08 -10.94 -9.77
C ASP A 394 -13.20 -11.51 -8.67
N THR A 395 -13.51 -12.70 -8.16
CA THR A 395 -12.69 -13.42 -7.19
C THR A 395 -11.33 -13.86 -7.76
N THR A 396 -11.14 -13.77 -9.07
CA THR A 396 -9.93 -14.26 -9.78
C THR A 396 -9.63 -15.75 -9.55
N GLY A 397 -10.69 -16.54 -9.26
CA GLY A 397 -10.59 -17.95 -8.91
C GLY A 397 -10.21 -18.23 -7.45
N LEU A 398 -10.13 -17.21 -6.60
CA LEU A 398 -9.97 -17.39 -5.16
C LEU A 398 -11.29 -17.85 -4.55
N ARG A 399 -11.30 -18.98 -3.86
CA ARG A 399 -12.45 -19.43 -3.06
C ARG A 399 -12.61 -18.56 -1.81
N ARG A 400 -11.49 -18.18 -1.19
CA ARG A 400 -11.42 -17.41 0.04
C ARG A 400 -10.36 -16.32 -0.08
N GLY A 401 -10.65 -15.15 0.49
CA GLY A 401 -9.73 -14.02 0.46
C GLY A 401 -10.23 -12.85 1.28
N PHE A 402 -9.44 -11.80 1.34
CA PHE A 402 -9.77 -10.56 2.05
C PHE A 402 -10.71 -9.68 1.24
N LEU A 403 -11.57 -8.97 1.98
CA LEU A 403 -12.39 -7.85 1.52
C LEU A 403 -11.85 -6.57 2.16
N SER A 404 -11.67 -5.52 1.40
CA SER A 404 -11.27 -4.22 1.91
C SER A 404 -12.05 -3.10 1.24
N ASN A 405 -12.71 -2.28 2.06
CA ASN A 405 -13.32 -1.02 1.64
C ASN A 405 -12.61 0.15 2.31
N ARG A 406 -12.46 1.24 1.58
CA ARG A 406 -11.80 2.47 2.03
C ARG A 406 -12.60 3.69 1.64
N TRP A 407 -12.61 4.67 2.53
CA TRP A 407 -13.13 6.01 2.31
C TRP A 407 -12.06 6.98 2.80
N ALA A 408 -11.42 7.70 1.86
CA ALA A 408 -10.41 8.71 2.18
C ALA A 408 -11.05 10.08 2.26
N TYR A 409 -10.63 10.88 3.22
CA TYR A 409 -11.08 12.23 3.45
C TYR A 409 -9.87 13.17 3.56
N CYS A 410 -10.04 14.45 3.23
CA CYS A 410 -9.03 15.47 3.59
C CYS A 410 -9.07 15.74 5.10
N GLN A 411 -10.27 15.63 5.70
CA GLN A 411 -10.48 15.70 7.16
C GLN A 411 -11.49 14.63 7.55
N LEU A 412 -11.20 13.86 8.59
CA LEU A 412 -12.14 12.86 9.07
C LEU A 412 -13.47 13.49 9.49
N PRO A 413 -14.61 12.97 8.99
CA PRO A 413 -15.92 13.43 9.42
C PRO A 413 -16.22 12.98 10.85
N GLU A 414 -17.24 13.58 11.47
CA GLU A 414 -17.77 13.11 12.74
C GLU A 414 -18.23 11.64 12.63
N GLN A 415 -18.10 10.87 13.69
CA GLN A 415 -18.42 9.44 13.71
C GLN A 415 -19.86 9.12 13.25
N ALA A 416 -20.80 10.02 13.51
CA ALA A 416 -22.18 9.87 13.04
C ALA A 416 -22.35 9.90 11.52
N GLN A 417 -21.34 10.43 10.81
CA GLN A 417 -21.29 10.53 9.34
C GLN A 417 -20.46 9.42 8.69
N TRP A 418 -19.89 8.54 9.49
CA TRP A 418 -19.07 7.45 8.99
C TRP A 418 -19.87 6.51 8.09
N PRO A 419 -19.20 5.87 7.11
CA PRO A 419 -19.84 4.92 6.22
C PRO A 419 -20.55 3.79 6.98
N GLN A 420 -21.64 3.30 6.40
CA GLN A 420 -22.31 2.08 6.82
C GLN A 420 -22.07 1.03 5.73
N ILE A 421 -21.69 -0.18 6.11
CA ILE A 421 -21.47 -1.28 5.17
C ILE A 421 -22.00 -2.58 5.75
N LYS A 422 -22.62 -3.39 4.88
CA LYS A 422 -23.09 -4.72 5.23
C LYS A 422 -22.87 -5.67 4.05
N ALA A 423 -22.73 -6.94 4.35
CA ALA A 423 -22.66 -8.00 3.35
C ALA A 423 -23.61 -9.14 3.72
N ARG A 424 -24.12 -9.82 2.71
CA ARG A 424 -24.87 -11.07 2.86
C ARG A 424 -24.55 -12.06 1.75
N LYS A 425 -24.39 -13.30 2.11
CA LYS A 425 -24.21 -14.39 1.17
C LYS A 425 -25.56 -14.72 0.50
N ILE A 426 -25.53 -14.92 -0.81
CA ILE A 426 -26.68 -15.26 -1.66
C ILE A 426 -26.28 -16.36 -2.63
N SER A 427 -27.23 -17.04 -3.23
CA SER A 427 -26.95 -17.88 -4.41
C SER A 427 -26.63 -17.01 -5.63
N PHE A 428 -25.86 -17.55 -6.57
CA PHE A 428 -25.54 -16.85 -7.81
C PHE A 428 -26.83 -16.46 -8.60
N ASP A 429 -27.84 -17.29 -8.59
CA ASP A 429 -29.11 -17.05 -9.30
C ASP A 429 -29.94 -15.92 -8.67
N GLU A 430 -29.73 -15.60 -7.39
CA GLU A 430 -30.41 -14.49 -6.71
C GLU A 430 -29.80 -13.12 -7.05
N ILE A 431 -28.60 -13.05 -7.69
CA ILE A 431 -27.92 -11.77 -7.97
C ILE A 431 -28.85 -10.82 -8.73
N ALA A 432 -29.49 -11.29 -9.79
CA ALA A 432 -30.32 -10.46 -10.66
C ALA A 432 -31.48 -9.78 -9.90
N SER A 433 -32.09 -10.48 -8.95
CA SER A 433 -33.20 -9.97 -8.13
C SER A 433 -32.75 -9.16 -6.92
N SER A 434 -31.44 -9.20 -6.58
CA SER A 434 -30.86 -8.48 -5.46
C SER A 434 -30.43 -7.05 -5.81
N PHE A 435 -30.40 -6.71 -7.10
CA PHE A 435 -30.14 -5.35 -7.57
C PHE A 435 -31.47 -4.65 -7.93
N PRO A 436 -31.53 -3.31 -7.88
CA PRO A 436 -32.66 -2.54 -8.38
C PRO A 436 -33.01 -2.91 -9.82
N THR A 437 -34.30 -2.89 -10.16
CA THR A 437 -34.78 -3.31 -11.49
C THR A 437 -34.29 -2.44 -12.65
N ASP A 438 -33.87 -1.22 -12.36
CA ASP A 438 -33.26 -0.25 -13.29
C ASP A 438 -31.74 -0.40 -13.43
N THR A 439 -31.12 -1.35 -12.71
CA THR A 439 -29.69 -1.63 -12.84
C THR A 439 -29.38 -2.11 -14.26
N PRO A 440 -28.49 -1.43 -15.00
CA PRO A 440 -28.18 -1.79 -16.37
C PRO A 440 -27.48 -3.15 -16.44
N ARG A 441 -27.62 -3.81 -17.56
CA ARG A 441 -26.88 -5.03 -17.87
C ARG A 441 -25.58 -4.70 -18.57
N ILE A 442 -24.49 -5.37 -18.18
CA ILE A 442 -23.18 -5.25 -18.80
C ILE A 442 -22.99 -6.39 -19.80
N SER A 443 -22.75 -6.06 -21.06
CA SER A 443 -22.41 -7.02 -22.10
C SER A 443 -20.96 -7.49 -21.99
N ALA A 444 -20.65 -8.64 -22.58
CA ALA A 444 -19.28 -9.15 -22.67
C ALA A 444 -18.33 -8.16 -23.38
N ALA A 445 -18.83 -7.40 -24.36
CA ALA A 445 -18.02 -6.37 -25.04
C ALA A 445 -17.67 -5.21 -24.12
N GLN A 446 -18.61 -4.72 -23.30
CA GLN A 446 -18.34 -3.68 -22.31
C GLN A 446 -17.38 -4.18 -21.22
N ARG A 447 -17.52 -5.42 -20.75
CA ARG A 447 -16.58 -6.02 -19.80
C ARG A 447 -15.17 -6.11 -20.38
N LYS A 448 -15.06 -6.56 -21.64
CA LYS A 448 -13.78 -6.62 -22.34
C LYS A 448 -13.13 -5.23 -22.47
N ALA A 449 -13.90 -4.20 -22.77
CA ALA A 449 -13.41 -2.82 -22.83
C ALA A 449 -12.92 -2.32 -21.47
N ALA A 450 -13.65 -2.59 -20.39
CA ALA A 450 -13.23 -2.23 -19.03
C ALA A 450 -11.93 -2.94 -18.62
N ILE A 451 -11.75 -4.21 -18.98
CA ILE A 451 -10.48 -4.92 -18.72
C ILE A 451 -9.33 -4.34 -19.56
N ALA A 452 -9.57 -4.00 -20.83
CA ALA A 452 -8.54 -3.37 -21.66
C ALA A 452 -8.07 -2.01 -21.10
N GLU A 453 -9.00 -1.21 -20.55
CA GLU A 453 -8.67 0.05 -19.89
C GLU A 453 -7.80 -0.21 -18.64
N ARG A 454 -8.15 -1.19 -17.80
CA ARG A 454 -7.34 -1.59 -16.64
C ARG A 454 -5.93 -1.98 -17.05
N GLN A 455 -5.78 -2.82 -18.06
CA GLN A 455 -4.48 -3.25 -18.59
C GLN A 455 -3.64 -2.06 -19.05
N GLN A 456 -4.22 -1.13 -19.80
CA GLN A 456 -3.54 0.06 -20.29
C GLN A 456 -3.11 0.98 -19.14
N HIS A 457 -4.01 1.22 -18.17
CA HIS A 457 -3.71 2.09 -17.03
C HIS A 457 -2.57 1.53 -16.18
N VAL A 458 -2.61 0.23 -15.82
CA VAL A 458 -1.56 -0.39 -14.99
C VAL A 458 -0.21 -0.36 -15.70
N GLN A 459 -0.18 -0.55 -17.02
CA GLN A 459 1.05 -0.40 -17.78
C GLN A 459 1.59 1.03 -17.73
N ARG A 460 0.74 2.06 -17.90
CA ARG A 460 1.18 3.46 -17.80
C ARG A 460 1.64 3.81 -16.38
N ARG A 461 0.92 3.33 -15.37
CA ARG A 461 1.16 3.67 -13.96
C ARG A 461 2.52 3.22 -13.46
N PHE A 462 2.97 2.02 -13.85
CA PHE A 462 4.20 1.41 -13.34
C PHE A 462 5.36 1.40 -14.33
N ARG A 463 5.15 1.85 -15.56
CA ARG A 463 6.23 1.97 -16.54
C ARG A 463 6.79 3.38 -16.53
N VAL A 464 8.07 3.48 -16.23
CA VAL A 464 8.90 4.66 -16.45
C VAL A 464 9.88 4.31 -17.57
N PHE A 465 9.52 4.67 -18.78
CA PHE A 465 10.39 4.54 -19.96
C PHE A 465 10.66 5.91 -20.53
#